data_05ac5cd84381b06057bec5ad8457cd43
#
_entry.id   05ac5cd84381b06057bec5ad8457cd43
#
_cell.length_a   1.000
_cell.length_b   1.000
_cell.length_c   1.000
_cell.angle_alpha   90.00
_cell.angle_beta   90.00
_cell.angle_gamma   90.00
#
_symmetry.space_group_name_H-M   'P 1'
#
loop_
_entity.id
_entity.type
_entity.pdbx_description
1 polymer ?
#
loop_
_entity_poly.entity_id
_entity_poly.type
_entity_poly.pdbx_seq_one_letter_code
_entity_poly.pdbx_strand_id
1 'polypeptide(L)'
;MIYQDGKTLLEVRKLRATVNGIEILKGFDLTVKSGEVHAIMGPNGSGKSTFAKVLAGHPAYAVTGGEVVFQGANLFDLKPEERARAGVFLGFQYPIEIPGVANSQFLRLAYNTVQAQRGKDELDPLEFDDFVREKMKLLEMSPDFLDRSVNEGFSGGEKKRNEILQMALLEPLLAILDETDSGLDIDALRVVAGGVNQLANKDNAVVLVTHYQRLLNYIVPDYVHVMEAGRVIKTGGKELALELETRGYDWVSAEYKAGAGATA
;
A
#
# COMPACT_ATOMS: atom_id res chain seq x y z
N MET A 1 9.39 0.46 -16.10
CA MET A 1 9.14 1.38 -17.23
C MET A 1 9.02 2.76 -16.59
N ILE A 2 10.03 3.62 -16.69
CA ILE A 2 10.00 4.96 -16.07
C ILE A 2 9.13 5.83 -16.98
N TYR A 3 7.93 6.18 -16.53
CA TYR A 3 7.12 7.22 -17.18
C TYR A 3 7.74 8.57 -16.80
N GLN A 4 8.54 9.14 -17.66
CA GLN A 4 9.02 10.53 -17.51
C GLN A 4 7.79 11.45 -17.58
N ASP A 5 7.58 12.29 -16.55
CA ASP A 5 6.52 13.30 -16.36
C ASP A 5 5.25 12.85 -15.61
N GLY A 6 5.33 11.91 -14.67
CA GLY A 6 4.21 11.62 -13.78
C GLY A 6 3.80 12.82 -12.91
N LYS A 7 2.48 13.05 -12.77
CA LYS A 7 1.93 14.05 -11.84
C LYS A 7 2.25 13.62 -10.40
N THR A 8 2.69 14.54 -9.55
CA THR A 8 2.83 14.25 -8.10
C THR A 8 1.47 13.87 -7.52
N LEU A 9 1.36 12.62 -7.03
CA LEU A 9 0.18 12.09 -6.35
C LEU A 9 0.26 12.30 -4.85
N LEU A 10 1.41 12.00 -4.25
CA LEU A 10 1.64 12.11 -2.81
C LEU A 10 2.91 12.89 -2.54
N GLU A 11 2.83 13.85 -1.63
CA GLU A 11 3.99 14.55 -1.08
C GLU A 11 3.90 14.56 0.44
N VAL A 12 4.90 13.98 1.08
CA VAL A 12 5.05 13.88 2.53
C VAL A 12 6.26 14.69 2.93
N ARG A 13 6.07 15.69 3.82
CA ARG A 13 7.12 16.59 4.28
C ARG A 13 7.22 16.53 5.79
N LYS A 14 8.36 16.08 6.30
CA LYS A 14 8.73 16.05 7.72
C LYS A 14 7.64 15.45 8.62
N LEU A 15 6.95 14.42 8.14
CA LEU A 15 5.84 13.78 8.84
C LEU A 15 6.30 13.24 10.20
N ARG A 16 5.58 13.61 11.24
CA ARG A 16 5.76 13.13 12.62
C ARG A 16 4.44 12.53 13.11
N ALA A 17 4.53 11.37 13.73
CA ALA A 17 3.36 10.69 14.25
C ALA A 17 3.70 9.85 15.48
N THR A 18 2.71 9.72 16.37
CA THR A 18 2.78 8.92 17.58
C THR A 18 1.75 7.79 17.57
N VAL A 19 2.06 6.73 18.31
CA VAL A 19 1.10 5.70 18.72
C VAL A 19 1.26 5.48 20.21
N ASN A 20 0.15 5.47 20.96
CA ASN A 20 0.16 5.38 22.43
C ASN A 20 1.13 6.38 23.11
N GLY A 21 1.22 7.59 22.56
CA GLY A 21 2.12 8.63 23.08
C GLY A 21 3.61 8.48 22.71
N ILE A 22 3.99 7.41 22.03
CA ILE A 22 5.38 7.17 21.60
C ILE A 22 5.55 7.67 20.17
N GLU A 23 6.52 8.55 19.94
CA GLU A 23 6.83 9.07 18.61
C GLU A 23 7.54 8.00 17.77
N ILE A 24 6.90 7.58 16.67
CA ILE A 24 7.42 6.58 15.74
C ILE A 24 7.95 7.23 14.46
N LEU A 25 7.16 8.12 13.82
CA LEU A 25 7.64 8.90 12.67
C LEU A 25 8.27 10.20 13.18
N LYS A 26 9.49 10.48 12.73
CA LYS A 26 10.35 11.54 13.29
C LYS A 26 10.86 12.51 12.22
N GLY A 27 10.00 12.87 11.28
CA GLY A 27 10.34 13.71 10.13
C GLY A 27 10.59 12.83 8.89
N PHE A 28 9.55 12.10 8.49
CA PHE A 28 9.57 11.24 7.30
C PHE A 28 9.23 12.07 6.07
N ASP A 29 10.04 11.95 5.02
CA ASP A 29 9.88 12.64 3.75
C ASP A 29 9.73 11.61 2.63
N LEU A 30 8.76 11.82 1.72
CA LEU A 30 8.54 10.98 0.54
C LEU A 30 7.76 11.76 -0.52
N THR A 31 8.16 11.63 -1.78
CA THR A 31 7.38 12.09 -2.93
C THR A 31 7.12 10.92 -3.85
N VAL A 32 5.85 10.76 -4.26
CA VAL A 32 5.39 9.69 -5.16
C VAL A 32 4.63 10.32 -6.33
N LYS A 33 5.04 9.97 -7.55
CA LYS A 33 4.35 10.41 -8.77
C LYS A 33 3.51 9.29 -9.36
N SER A 34 2.57 9.64 -10.22
CA SER A 34 1.83 8.65 -11.02
C SER A 34 2.77 7.86 -11.93
N GLY A 35 2.49 6.57 -12.09
CA GLY A 35 3.31 5.63 -12.84
C GLY A 35 4.49 5.04 -12.07
N GLU A 36 4.72 5.45 -10.81
CA GLU A 36 5.87 4.99 -10.03
C GLU A 36 5.50 3.87 -9.06
N VAL A 37 6.43 2.93 -8.91
CA VAL A 37 6.41 1.87 -7.88
C VAL A 37 7.52 2.15 -6.88
N HIS A 38 7.17 2.38 -5.63
CA HIS A 38 8.09 2.64 -4.53
C HIS A 38 8.13 1.46 -3.58
N ALA A 39 9.30 1.13 -3.05
CA ALA A 39 9.47 0.19 -1.95
C ALA A 39 10.01 0.90 -0.71
N ILE A 40 9.35 0.75 0.43
CA ILE A 40 9.84 1.18 1.73
C ILE A 40 10.34 -0.05 2.46
N MET A 41 11.65 -0.13 2.65
CA MET A 41 12.35 -1.20 3.33
C MET A 41 12.97 -0.72 4.64
N GLY A 42 13.29 -1.64 5.52
CA GLY A 42 13.95 -1.30 6.79
C GLY A 42 13.70 -2.37 7.85
N PRO A 43 14.45 -2.36 8.96
CA PRO A 43 14.31 -3.33 10.03
C PRO A 43 12.91 -3.24 10.68
N ASN A 44 12.55 -4.30 11.43
CA ASN A 44 11.32 -4.29 12.20
C ASN A 44 11.35 -3.15 13.24
N GLY A 45 10.21 -2.49 13.41
CA GLY A 45 10.10 -1.34 14.31
C GLY A 45 10.62 -0.01 13.73
N SER A 46 11.07 0.05 12.47
CA SER A 46 11.53 1.31 11.87
C SER A 46 10.41 2.33 11.60
N GLY A 47 9.13 1.89 11.63
CA GLY A 47 7.96 2.75 11.43
C GLY A 47 7.22 2.57 10.10
N LYS A 48 7.58 1.58 9.28
CA LYS A 48 6.99 1.33 7.95
C LYS A 48 5.46 1.21 7.97
N SER A 49 4.94 0.27 8.77
CA SER A 49 3.48 0.07 8.93
C SER A 49 2.81 1.26 9.63
N THR A 50 3.54 2.01 10.46
CA THR A 50 3.04 3.27 11.03
C THR A 50 2.79 4.29 9.93
N PHE A 51 3.73 4.45 9.01
CA PHE A 51 3.55 5.33 7.84
C PHE A 51 2.31 4.95 7.03
N ALA A 52 2.16 3.67 6.67
CA ALA A 52 1.00 3.18 5.92
C ALA A 52 -0.33 3.47 6.63
N LYS A 53 -0.41 3.18 7.92
CA LYS A 53 -1.60 3.39 8.76
C LYS A 53 -1.93 4.87 8.98
N VAL A 54 -0.91 5.73 9.12
CA VAL A 54 -1.10 7.19 9.22
C VAL A 54 -1.71 7.75 7.93
N LEU A 55 -1.23 7.32 6.77
CA LEU A 55 -1.79 7.75 5.48
C LEU A 55 -3.24 7.28 5.30
N ALA A 56 -3.56 6.06 5.73
CA ALA A 56 -4.93 5.55 5.70
C ALA A 56 -5.86 6.21 6.74
N GLY A 57 -5.33 6.97 7.70
CA GLY A 57 -6.12 7.64 8.72
C GLY A 57 -6.52 6.75 9.89
N HIS A 58 -5.74 5.71 10.20
CA HIS A 58 -6.04 4.79 11.29
C HIS A 58 -6.07 5.52 12.65
N PRO A 59 -7.17 5.40 13.44
CA PRO A 59 -7.44 6.27 14.62
C PRO A 59 -6.45 6.09 15.80
N ALA A 60 -5.70 4.99 15.84
CA ALA A 60 -4.70 4.77 16.89
C ALA A 60 -3.43 5.62 16.71
N TYR A 61 -3.27 6.29 15.58
CA TYR A 61 -2.08 7.06 15.24
C TYR A 61 -2.40 8.55 15.20
N ALA A 62 -1.68 9.34 15.98
CA ALA A 62 -1.83 10.78 16.03
C ALA A 62 -0.69 11.47 15.25
N VAL A 63 -1.05 12.30 14.28
CA VAL A 63 -0.09 13.16 13.57
C VAL A 63 0.28 14.32 14.49
N THR A 64 1.58 14.51 14.73
CA THR A 64 2.11 15.55 15.62
C THR A 64 2.89 16.63 14.90
N GLY A 65 3.11 16.48 13.59
CA GLY A 65 3.78 17.48 12.76
C GLY A 65 4.02 17.00 11.34
N GLY A 66 4.45 17.93 10.51
CA GLY A 66 4.65 17.71 9.09
C GLY A 66 3.38 17.92 8.27
N GLU A 67 3.49 17.65 6.99
CA GLU A 67 2.44 17.86 5.99
C GLU A 67 2.33 16.64 5.08
N VAL A 68 1.13 16.30 4.69
CA VAL A 68 0.87 15.27 3.66
C VAL A 68 -0.13 15.83 2.65
N VAL A 69 0.35 16.02 1.43
CA VAL A 69 -0.47 16.49 0.31
C VAL A 69 -0.75 15.31 -0.62
N PHE A 70 -2.01 15.03 -0.88
CA PHE A 70 -2.46 14.04 -1.85
C PHE A 70 -3.28 14.74 -2.93
N GLN A 71 -2.86 14.62 -4.19
CA GLN A 71 -3.47 15.29 -5.33
C GLN A 71 -3.65 16.83 -5.16
N GLY A 72 -2.75 17.48 -4.42
CA GLY A 72 -2.78 18.92 -4.18
C GLY A 72 -3.65 19.36 -2.99
N ALA A 73 -4.28 18.41 -2.27
CA ALA A 73 -5.06 18.69 -1.06
C ALA A 73 -4.39 18.07 0.19
N ASN A 74 -4.59 18.72 1.34
CA ASN A 74 -4.07 18.17 2.60
C ASN A 74 -4.83 16.89 2.97
N LEU A 75 -4.10 15.76 3.05
CA LEU A 75 -4.70 14.46 3.32
C LEU A 75 -5.29 14.37 4.73
N PHE A 76 -4.79 15.16 5.68
CA PHE A 76 -5.24 15.10 7.07
C PHE A 76 -6.58 15.78 7.32
N ASP A 77 -7.08 16.57 6.36
CA ASP A 77 -8.43 17.16 6.42
C ASP A 77 -9.51 16.12 6.11
N LEU A 78 -9.12 14.95 5.55
CA LEU A 78 -10.02 13.88 5.16
C LEU A 78 -10.10 12.78 6.23
N LYS A 79 -11.30 12.29 6.49
CA LYS A 79 -11.55 11.08 7.29
C LYS A 79 -11.09 9.82 6.52
N PRO A 80 -10.87 8.67 7.19
CA PRO A 80 -10.41 7.46 6.53
C PRO A 80 -11.25 7.03 5.31
N GLU A 81 -12.57 7.08 5.43
CA GLU A 81 -13.49 6.75 4.35
C GLU A 81 -13.45 7.76 3.19
N GLU A 82 -13.14 9.01 3.47
CA GLU A 82 -12.97 10.05 2.46
C GLU A 82 -11.64 9.88 1.71
N ARG A 83 -10.56 9.48 2.41
CA ARG A 83 -9.27 9.12 1.80
C ARG A 83 -9.43 7.94 0.85
N ALA A 84 -10.17 6.90 1.27
CA ALA A 84 -10.45 5.74 0.42
C ALA A 84 -11.22 6.14 -0.85
N ARG A 85 -12.26 6.97 -0.72
CA ARG A 85 -13.01 7.50 -1.87
C ARG A 85 -12.18 8.43 -2.76
N ALA A 86 -11.24 9.17 -2.19
CA ALA A 86 -10.29 9.99 -2.94
C ALA A 86 -9.25 9.16 -3.71
N GLY A 87 -9.16 7.85 -3.46
CA GLY A 87 -8.29 6.93 -4.19
C GLY A 87 -7.04 6.47 -3.43
N VAL A 88 -7.02 6.59 -2.09
CA VAL A 88 -5.98 5.98 -1.24
C VAL A 88 -6.45 4.59 -0.82
N PHE A 89 -5.68 3.56 -1.12
CA PHE A 89 -5.93 2.17 -0.75
C PHE A 89 -4.83 1.68 0.20
N LEU A 90 -5.23 0.99 1.27
CA LEU A 90 -4.31 0.30 2.17
C LEU A 90 -4.56 -1.20 2.11
N GLY A 91 -3.57 -1.96 1.62
CA GLY A 91 -3.48 -3.40 1.82
C GLY A 91 -2.90 -3.67 3.21
N PHE A 92 -3.64 -4.38 4.05
CA PHE A 92 -3.26 -4.64 5.44
C PHE A 92 -2.26 -5.80 5.54
N GLN A 93 -1.35 -5.73 6.48
CA GLN A 93 -0.50 -6.89 6.82
C GLN A 93 -1.34 -8.13 7.15
N TYR A 94 -2.41 -7.96 7.93
CA TYR A 94 -3.39 -8.99 8.25
C TYR A 94 -4.79 -8.51 7.86
N PRO A 95 -5.34 -8.97 6.71
CA PRO A 95 -6.69 -8.60 6.30
C PRO A 95 -7.74 -9.04 7.33
N ILE A 96 -8.65 -8.11 7.66
CA ILE A 96 -9.66 -8.30 8.71
C ILE A 96 -10.76 -9.22 8.21
N GLU A 97 -11.26 -10.08 9.10
CA GLU A 97 -12.47 -10.89 8.89
C GLU A 97 -13.71 -10.09 9.30
N ILE A 98 -14.78 -10.18 8.51
CA ILE A 98 -16.08 -9.57 8.82
C ILE A 98 -17.14 -10.68 8.78
N PRO A 99 -17.35 -11.41 9.89
CA PRO A 99 -18.30 -12.50 9.95
C PRO A 99 -19.73 -12.02 9.66
N GLY A 100 -20.48 -12.82 8.90
CA GLY A 100 -21.88 -12.53 8.57
C GLY A 100 -22.09 -11.50 7.45
N VAL A 101 -21.02 -10.92 6.90
CA VAL A 101 -21.11 -10.00 5.76
C VAL A 101 -20.60 -10.72 4.51
N ALA A 102 -21.47 -11.01 3.55
CA ALA A 102 -21.08 -11.66 2.31
C ALA A 102 -20.09 -10.81 1.52
N ASN A 103 -19.04 -11.47 0.99
CA ASN A 103 -17.97 -10.78 0.26
C ASN A 103 -18.50 -10.02 -0.96
N SER A 104 -19.45 -10.60 -1.70
CA SER A 104 -20.13 -9.93 -2.84
C SER A 104 -20.82 -8.62 -2.44
N GLN A 105 -21.54 -8.63 -1.30
CA GLN A 105 -22.23 -7.43 -0.81
C GLN A 105 -21.24 -6.34 -0.38
N PHE A 106 -20.20 -6.73 0.36
CA PHE A 106 -19.14 -5.83 0.79
C PHE A 106 -18.43 -5.19 -0.41
N LEU A 107 -18.00 -6.00 -1.38
CA LEU A 107 -17.28 -5.55 -2.56
C LEU A 107 -18.15 -4.61 -3.43
N ARG A 108 -19.43 -4.96 -3.64
CA ARG A 108 -20.36 -4.12 -4.40
C ARG A 108 -20.61 -2.77 -3.73
N LEU A 109 -20.84 -2.77 -2.43
CA LEU A 109 -21.04 -1.53 -1.68
C LEU A 109 -19.82 -0.63 -1.76
N ALA A 110 -18.62 -1.20 -1.56
CA ALA A 110 -17.36 -0.44 -1.66
C ALA A 110 -17.16 0.12 -3.07
N TYR A 111 -17.37 -0.71 -4.11
CA TYR A 111 -17.28 -0.29 -5.50
C TYR A 111 -18.24 0.86 -5.82
N ASN A 112 -19.54 0.68 -5.56
CA ASN A 112 -20.56 1.69 -5.85
C ASN A 112 -20.30 3.02 -5.12
N THR A 113 -19.85 2.93 -3.85
CA THR A 113 -19.49 4.14 -3.09
C THR A 113 -18.35 4.94 -3.74
N VAL A 114 -17.33 4.25 -4.28
CA VAL A 114 -16.22 4.91 -4.99
C VAL A 114 -16.68 5.43 -6.36
N GLN A 115 -17.50 4.68 -7.10
CA GLN A 115 -18.00 5.11 -8.41
C GLN A 115 -18.94 6.32 -8.29
N ALA A 116 -19.80 6.37 -7.29
CA ALA A 116 -20.65 7.53 -7.00
C ALA A 116 -19.82 8.81 -6.77
N GLN A 117 -18.69 8.71 -6.04
CA GLN A 117 -17.76 9.83 -5.87
C GLN A 117 -17.12 10.30 -7.20
N ARG A 118 -16.98 9.39 -8.17
CA ARG A 118 -16.46 9.67 -9.52
C ARG A 118 -17.55 10.12 -10.49
N GLY A 119 -18.80 10.29 -10.03
CA GLY A 119 -19.95 10.68 -10.86
C GLY A 119 -20.39 9.59 -11.83
N LYS A 120 -20.13 8.32 -11.52
CA LYS A 120 -20.57 7.17 -12.32
C LYS A 120 -21.77 6.49 -11.66
N ASP A 121 -22.57 5.82 -12.49
CA ASP A 121 -23.72 5.05 -12.02
C ASP A 121 -23.31 3.84 -11.18
N GLU A 122 -24.18 3.46 -10.27
CA GLU A 122 -24.03 2.24 -9.46
C GLU A 122 -24.36 1.01 -10.31
N LEU A 123 -23.63 -0.08 -10.09
CA LEU A 123 -23.96 -1.38 -10.66
C LEU A 123 -25.01 -2.07 -9.79
N ASP A 124 -26.03 -2.63 -10.44
CA ASP A 124 -26.98 -3.52 -9.77
C ASP A 124 -26.31 -4.84 -9.38
N PRO A 125 -26.99 -5.74 -8.62
CA PRO A 125 -26.38 -7.00 -8.17
C PRO A 125 -25.94 -7.93 -9.30
N LEU A 126 -26.65 -7.95 -10.44
CA LEU A 126 -26.34 -8.84 -11.56
C LEU A 126 -25.17 -8.30 -12.37
N GLU A 127 -25.21 -7.01 -12.72
CA GLU A 127 -24.13 -6.31 -13.38
C GLU A 127 -22.82 -6.40 -12.59
N PHE A 128 -22.90 -6.24 -11.26
CA PHE A 128 -21.75 -6.37 -10.40
C PHE A 128 -21.20 -7.79 -10.33
N ASP A 129 -22.08 -8.81 -10.32
CA ASP A 129 -21.65 -10.23 -10.29
C ASP A 129 -20.83 -10.57 -11.55
N ASP A 130 -21.29 -10.17 -12.72
CA ASP A 130 -20.54 -10.36 -13.97
C ASP A 130 -19.20 -9.63 -13.93
N PHE A 131 -19.20 -8.36 -13.49
CA PHE A 131 -18.00 -7.52 -13.42
C PHE A 131 -16.95 -8.09 -12.43
N VAL A 132 -17.36 -8.48 -11.21
CA VAL A 132 -16.43 -8.98 -10.21
C VAL A 132 -15.82 -10.33 -10.61
N ARG A 133 -16.59 -11.21 -11.27
CA ARG A 133 -16.09 -12.51 -11.78
C ARG A 133 -14.98 -12.33 -12.80
N GLU A 134 -15.05 -11.31 -13.65
CA GLU A 134 -13.96 -11.00 -14.60
C GLU A 134 -12.69 -10.56 -13.84
N LYS A 135 -12.82 -9.73 -12.80
CA LYS A 135 -11.67 -9.33 -11.98
C LYS A 135 -11.09 -10.51 -11.19
N MET A 136 -11.92 -11.46 -10.73
CA MET A 136 -11.47 -12.65 -10.02
C MET A 136 -10.60 -13.58 -10.86
N LYS A 137 -10.78 -13.63 -12.17
CA LYS A 137 -9.94 -14.40 -13.09
C LYS A 137 -8.47 -13.96 -13.04
N LEU A 138 -8.21 -12.67 -12.85
CA LEU A 138 -6.84 -12.13 -12.73
C LEU A 138 -6.07 -12.70 -11.53
N LEU A 139 -6.81 -13.14 -10.52
CA LEU A 139 -6.28 -13.58 -9.23
C LEU A 139 -6.49 -15.08 -8.98
N GLU A 140 -6.94 -15.81 -10.01
CA GLU A 140 -7.23 -17.24 -9.93
C GLU A 140 -8.13 -17.59 -8.71
N MET A 141 -9.15 -16.75 -8.49
CA MET A 141 -10.11 -16.93 -7.38
C MET A 141 -11.35 -17.66 -7.86
N SER A 142 -11.80 -18.65 -7.06
CA SER A 142 -13.10 -19.29 -7.30
C SER A 142 -14.25 -18.33 -7.01
N PRO A 143 -15.30 -18.30 -7.86
CA PRO A 143 -16.50 -17.51 -7.59
C PRO A 143 -17.19 -17.81 -6.24
N ASP A 144 -16.99 -19.00 -5.66
CA ASP A 144 -17.55 -19.40 -4.36
C ASP A 144 -17.14 -18.47 -3.22
N PHE A 145 -16.03 -17.72 -3.37
CA PHE A 145 -15.62 -16.72 -2.39
C PHE A 145 -16.58 -15.54 -2.27
N LEU A 146 -17.42 -15.30 -3.27
CA LEU A 146 -18.40 -14.20 -3.25
C LEU A 146 -19.53 -14.44 -2.23
N ASP A 147 -19.89 -15.70 -2.01
CA ASP A 147 -20.98 -16.09 -1.10
C ASP A 147 -20.51 -16.26 0.36
N ARG A 148 -19.20 -16.32 0.58
CA ARG A 148 -18.61 -16.43 1.91
C ARG A 148 -18.51 -15.09 2.61
N SER A 149 -18.50 -15.09 3.94
CA SER A 149 -18.20 -13.87 4.71
C SER A 149 -16.80 -13.35 4.38
N VAL A 150 -16.65 -12.03 4.42
CA VAL A 150 -15.37 -11.35 4.09
C VAL A 150 -14.23 -11.95 4.90
N ASN A 151 -13.30 -12.60 4.24
CA ASN A 151 -12.08 -13.21 4.79
C ASN A 151 -12.28 -14.29 5.86
N GLU A 152 -13.52 -14.62 6.27
CA GLU A 152 -13.80 -15.60 7.30
C GLU A 152 -13.41 -17.01 6.84
N GLY A 153 -12.47 -17.63 7.56
CA GLY A 153 -11.95 -18.95 7.23
C GLY A 153 -11.16 -19.02 5.92
N PHE A 154 -10.73 -17.88 5.36
CA PHE A 154 -9.82 -17.85 4.23
C PHE A 154 -8.40 -18.18 4.72
N SER A 155 -7.63 -18.90 3.91
CA SER A 155 -6.19 -19.03 4.09
C SER A 155 -5.49 -17.67 3.92
N GLY A 156 -4.23 -17.57 4.35
CA GLY A 156 -3.45 -16.34 4.17
C GLY A 156 -3.38 -15.88 2.70
N GLY A 157 -3.14 -16.83 1.79
CA GLY A 157 -3.10 -16.55 0.35
C GLY A 157 -4.45 -16.08 -0.21
N GLU A 158 -5.55 -16.70 0.21
CA GLU A 158 -6.91 -16.31 -0.21
C GLU A 158 -7.28 -14.92 0.32
N LYS A 159 -6.93 -14.58 1.57
CA LYS A 159 -7.12 -13.23 2.12
C LYS A 159 -6.36 -12.17 1.30
N LYS A 160 -5.13 -12.46 0.92
CA LYS A 160 -4.33 -11.53 0.11
C LYS A 160 -4.86 -11.41 -1.32
N ARG A 161 -5.29 -12.50 -1.95
CA ARG A 161 -5.98 -12.41 -3.25
C ARG A 161 -7.26 -11.58 -3.16
N ASN A 162 -8.07 -11.75 -2.10
CA ASN A 162 -9.28 -10.95 -1.88
C ASN A 162 -8.94 -9.46 -1.67
N GLU A 163 -7.83 -9.14 -1.04
CA GLU A 163 -7.34 -7.76 -0.89
C GLU A 163 -6.93 -7.15 -2.24
N ILE A 164 -6.23 -7.90 -3.09
CA ILE A 164 -5.90 -7.44 -4.44
C ILE A 164 -7.15 -7.39 -5.35
N LEU A 165 -8.16 -8.23 -5.11
CA LEU A 165 -9.46 -8.09 -5.77
C LEU A 165 -10.13 -6.76 -5.41
N GLN A 166 -10.09 -6.35 -4.14
CA GLN A 166 -10.55 -5.03 -3.73
C GLN A 166 -9.79 -3.91 -4.46
N MET A 167 -8.46 -4.02 -4.55
CA MET A 167 -7.65 -3.07 -5.33
C MET A 167 -8.06 -3.03 -6.81
N ALA A 168 -8.34 -4.20 -7.42
CA ALA A 168 -8.77 -4.31 -8.82
C ALA A 168 -10.14 -3.69 -9.09
N LEU A 169 -11.05 -3.74 -8.10
CA LEU A 169 -12.39 -3.16 -8.18
C LEU A 169 -12.38 -1.65 -7.93
N LEU A 170 -11.63 -1.20 -6.92
CA LEU A 170 -11.63 0.19 -6.48
C LEU A 170 -10.74 1.08 -7.36
N GLU A 171 -9.80 0.51 -8.10
CA GLU A 171 -8.87 1.22 -8.99
C GLU A 171 -8.27 2.47 -8.31
N PRO A 172 -7.50 2.29 -7.21
CA PRO A 172 -6.98 3.41 -6.45
C PRO A 172 -5.92 4.18 -7.22
N LEU A 173 -5.77 5.47 -6.91
CA LEU A 173 -4.68 6.30 -7.42
C LEU A 173 -3.36 6.06 -6.66
N LEU A 174 -3.47 5.70 -5.39
CA LEU A 174 -2.34 5.35 -4.54
C LEU A 174 -2.66 4.06 -3.79
N ALA A 175 -1.99 2.97 -4.11
CA ALA A 175 -2.06 1.72 -3.38
C ALA A 175 -0.85 1.60 -2.44
N ILE A 176 -1.09 1.47 -1.14
CA ILE A 176 -0.07 1.21 -0.12
C ILE A 176 -0.26 -0.24 0.33
N LEU A 177 0.72 -1.10 0.08
CA LEU A 177 0.65 -2.53 0.35
C LEU A 177 1.60 -2.87 1.51
N ASP A 178 1.04 -3.07 2.71
CA ASP A 178 1.81 -3.30 3.94
C ASP A 178 2.05 -4.81 4.13
N GLU A 179 3.30 -5.24 3.94
CA GLU A 179 3.77 -6.63 4.08
C GLU A 179 2.86 -7.66 3.39
N THR A 180 2.44 -7.36 2.16
CA THR A 180 1.50 -8.19 1.38
C THR A 180 2.06 -9.58 1.06
N ASP A 181 3.35 -9.78 1.17
CA ASP A 181 4.07 -11.05 0.99
C ASP A 181 4.15 -11.91 2.26
N SER A 182 3.74 -11.38 3.41
CA SER A 182 3.82 -12.08 4.69
C SER A 182 2.93 -13.34 4.71
N GLY A 183 3.55 -14.49 5.00
CA GLY A 183 2.84 -15.76 5.12
C GLY A 183 2.37 -16.38 3.80
N LEU A 184 2.78 -15.85 2.64
CA LEU A 184 2.47 -16.41 1.34
C LEU A 184 3.51 -17.48 0.94
N ASP A 185 3.03 -18.58 0.36
CA ASP A 185 3.85 -19.47 -0.44
C ASP A 185 4.24 -18.83 -1.78
N ILE A 186 5.10 -19.51 -2.55
CA ILE A 186 5.63 -18.96 -3.80
C ILE A 186 4.52 -18.77 -4.85
N ASP A 187 3.55 -19.67 -4.90
CA ASP A 187 2.49 -19.62 -5.91
C ASP A 187 1.48 -18.51 -5.60
N ALA A 188 1.05 -18.39 -4.34
CA ALA A 188 0.21 -17.28 -3.90
C ALA A 188 0.90 -15.92 -4.10
N LEU A 189 2.21 -15.84 -3.79
CA LEU A 189 2.98 -14.62 -4.00
C LEU A 189 3.03 -14.23 -5.49
N ARG A 190 3.21 -15.20 -6.39
CA ARG A 190 3.24 -14.95 -7.84
C ARG A 190 1.90 -14.41 -8.35
N VAL A 191 0.79 -14.99 -7.91
CA VAL A 191 -0.56 -14.55 -8.29
C VAL A 191 -0.82 -13.13 -7.79
N VAL A 192 -0.55 -12.86 -6.51
CA VAL A 192 -0.70 -11.54 -5.89
C VAL A 192 0.14 -10.49 -6.59
N ALA A 193 1.43 -10.77 -6.82
CA ALA A 193 2.33 -9.86 -7.51
C ALA A 193 1.92 -9.64 -8.98
N GLY A 194 1.47 -10.70 -9.67
CA GLY A 194 0.91 -10.62 -11.01
C GLY A 194 -0.28 -9.69 -11.08
N GLY A 195 -1.20 -9.80 -10.10
CA GLY A 195 -2.35 -8.90 -9.96
C GLY A 195 -1.91 -7.44 -9.78
N VAL A 196 -0.99 -7.17 -8.86
CA VAL A 196 -0.47 -5.79 -8.64
C VAL A 196 0.16 -5.23 -9.92
N ASN A 197 1.00 -6.01 -10.62
CA ASN A 197 1.63 -5.56 -11.87
C ASN A 197 0.64 -5.26 -12.99
N GLN A 198 -0.49 -5.98 -13.06
CA GLN A 198 -1.53 -5.71 -14.06
C GLN A 198 -2.36 -4.46 -13.72
N LEU A 199 -2.48 -4.13 -12.41
CA LEU A 199 -3.21 -2.96 -11.94
C LEU A 199 -2.35 -1.69 -11.94
N ALA A 200 -1.04 -1.82 -11.83
CA ALA A 200 -0.10 -0.70 -11.90
C ALA A 200 -0.10 -0.13 -13.33
N ASN A 201 -0.30 1.19 -13.44
CA ASN A 201 -0.36 1.89 -14.71
C ASN A 201 0.17 3.33 -14.56
N LYS A 202 0.19 4.08 -15.67
CA LYS A 202 0.73 5.46 -15.72
C LYS A 202 -0.03 6.48 -14.84
N ASP A 203 -1.26 6.20 -14.45
CA ASP A 203 -2.15 7.14 -13.76
C ASP A 203 -2.23 6.88 -12.25
N ASN A 204 -1.72 5.72 -11.78
CA ASN A 204 -1.68 5.36 -10.37
C ASN A 204 -0.24 5.15 -9.87
N ALA A 205 -0.09 4.96 -8.57
CA ALA A 205 1.19 4.62 -7.96
C ALA A 205 1.01 3.51 -6.92
N VAL A 206 2.08 2.73 -6.73
CA VAL A 206 2.13 1.65 -5.74
C VAL A 206 3.27 1.91 -4.77
N VAL A 207 2.98 1.84 -3.47
CA VAL A 207 3.97 1.89 -2.40
C VAL A 207 3.97 0.54 -1.68
N LEU A 208 5.02 -0.22 -1.87
CA LEU A 208 5.24 -1.51 -1.20
C LEU A 208 5.95 -1.27 0.13
N VAL A 209 5.38 -1.72 1.22
CA VAL A 209 6.05 -1.79 2.51
C VAL A 209 6.44 -3.23 2.75
N THR A 210 7.72 -3.53 2.74
CA THR A 210 8.22 -4.89 2.95
C THR A 210 9.62 -4.89 3.56
N HIS A 211 9.98 -5.95 4.23
CA HIS A 211 11.34 -6.22 4.67
C HIS A 211 11.97 -7.38 3.88
N TYR A 212 11.23 -7.97 2.93
CA TYR A 212 11.69 -9.07 2.09
C TYR A 212 11.88 -8.61 0.64
N GLN A 213 13.04 -8.91 0.09
CA GLN A 213 13.32 -8.68 -1.32
C GLN A 213 12.49 -9.62 -2.23
N ARG A 214 12.05 -10.77 -1.73
CA ARG A 214 11.34 -11.76 -2.54
C ARG A 214 10.15 -11.18 -3.31
N LEU A 215 9.37 -10.27 -2.70
CA LEU A 215 8.29 -9.56 -3.37
C LEU A 215 8.83 -8.67 -4.50
N LEU A 216 9.95 -7.98 -4.27
CA LEU A 216 10.55 -7.03 -5.21
C LEU A 216 11.16 -7.70 -6.45
N ASN A 217 11.35 -9.02 -6.42
CA ASN A 217 11.72 -9.80 -7.61
C ASN A 217 10.54 -9.96 -8.60
N TYR A 218 9.30 -9.86 -8.11
CA TYR A 218 8.09 -9.94 -8.92
C TYR A 218 7.50 -8.56 -9.22
N ILE A 219 7.55 -7.63 -8.27
CA ILE A 219 7.11 -6.24 -8.44
C ILE A 219 8.35 -5.36 -8.33
N VAL A 220 8.95 -5.04 -9.48
CA VAL A 220 10.22 -4.29 -9.52
C VAL A 220 9.96 -2.82 -9.22
N PRO A 221 10.50 -2.26 -8.12
CA PRO A 221 10.31 -0.86 -7.80
C PRO A 221 11.20 0.07 -8.65
N ASP A 222 10.69 1.26 -8.92
CA ASP A 222 11.48 2.36 -9.50
C ASP A 222 12.37 2.99 -8.42
N TYR A 223 11.87 3.07 -7.18
CA TYR A 223 12.57 3.63 -6.03
C TYR A 223 12.50 2.71 -4.81
N VAL A 224 13.63 2.61 -4.11
CA VAL A 224 13.74 1.91 -2.83
C VAL A 224 14.16 2.91 -1.76
N HIS A 225 13.37 3.01 -0.69
CA HIS A 225 13.61 3.88 0.45
C HIS A 225 13.95 3.06 1.67
N VAL A 226 15.10 3.28 2.26
CA VAL A 226 15.50 2.63 3.51
C VAL A 226 15.03 3.48 4.68
N MET A 227 14.20 2.88 5.51
CA MET A 227 13.63 3.52 6.69
C MET A 227 14.27 3.00 7.98
N GLU A 228 14.77 3.90 8.82
CA GLU A 228 15.27 3.61 10.16
C GLU A 228 14.80 4.66 11.15
N ALA A 229 14.39 4.22 12.34
CA ALA A 229 13.99 5.09 13.45
C ALA A 229 13.02 6.22 13.04
N GLY A 230 12.05 5.92 12.17
CA GLY A 230 11.00 6.85 11.75
C GLY A 230 11.40 7.85 10.67
N ARG A 231 12.51 7.63 9.96
CA ARG A 231 13.02 8.50 8.89
C ARG A 231 13.45 7.68 7.67
N VAL A 232 13.38 8.27 6.49
CA VAL A 232 14.10 7.76 5.33
C VAL A 232 15.55 8.17 5.46
N ILE A 233 16.45 7.19 5.47
CA ILE A 233 17.89 7.41 5.63
C ILE A 233 18.68 7.23 4.32
N LYS A 234 18.10 6.51 3.35
CA LYS A 234 18.69 6.33 2.01
C LYS A 234 17.59 6.09 0.99
N THR A 235 17.77 6.62 -0.21
CA THR A 235 16.92 6.33 -1.37
C THR A 235 17.81 5.91 -2.53
N GLY A 236 17.37 4.90 -3.28
CA GLY A 236 18.07 4.39 -4.46
C GLY A 236 17.11 3.70 -5.42
N GLY A 237 17.64 3.11 -6.47
CA GLY A 237 16.89 2.26 -7.40
C GLY A 237 16.75 0.82 -6.88
N LYS A 238 16.30 -0.06 -7.77
CA LYS A 238 16.11 -1.50 -7.45
C LYS A 238 17.39 -2.20 -6.96
N GLU A 239 18.57 -1.69 -7.36
CA GLU A 239 19.87 -2.23 -6.96
C GLU A 239 20.09 -2.12 -5.45
N LEU A 240 19.52 -1.07 -4.83
CA LEU A 240 19.59 -0.88 -3.38
C LEU A 240 18.92 -2.05 -2.62
N ALA A 241 17.80 -2.60 -3.13
CA ALA A 241 17.16 -3.76 -2.52
C ALA A 241 18.07 -5.00 -2.54
N LEU A 242 18.81 -5.22 -3.62
CA LEU A 242 19.79 -6.31 -3.74
C LEU A 242 20.95 -6.15 -2.75
N GLU A 243 21.45 -4.94 -2.60
CA GLU A 243 22.50 -4.63 -1.62
C GLU A 243 22.03 -4.88 -0.19
N LEU A 244 20.79 -4.49 0.14
CA LEU A 244 20.20 -4.71 1.45
C LEU A 244 20.04 -6.18 1.78
N GLU A 245 19.65 -7.02 0.81
CA GLU A 245 19.58 -8.47 1.02
C GLU A 245 20.95 -9.08 1.30
N THR A 246 21.97 -8.62 0.57
CA THR A 246 23.33 -9.19 0.66
C THR A 246 24.07 -8.72 1.91
N ARG A 247 23.93 -7.43 2.28
CA ARG A 247 24.76 -6.74 3.28
C ARG A 247 23.99 -6.40 4.57
N GLY A 248 22.66 -6.58 4.57
CA GLY A 248 21.80 -6.11 5.67
C GLY A 248 21.64 -4.59 5.71
N TYR A 249 21.15 -4.05 6.82
CA TYR A 249 20.86 -2.61 6.99
C TYR A 249 21.99 -1.83 7.67
N ASP A 250 22.92 -2.49 8.37
CA ASP A 250 23.90 -1.83 9.25
C ASP A 250 24.81 -0.84 8.53
N TRP A 251 25.20 -1.14 7.30
CA TRP A 251 26.06 -0.28 6.51
C TRP A 251 25.36 1.03 6.11
N VAL A 252 24.04 0.99 5.81
CA VAL A 252 23.25 2.19 5.48
C VAL A 252 23.14 3.07 6.71
N SER A 253 22.87 2.46 7.87
CA SER A 253 22.81 3.15 9.16
C SER A 253 24.14 3.83 9.50
N ALA A 254 25.27 3.16 9.25
CA ALA A 254 26.60 3.71 9.48
C ALA A 254 26.90 4.91 8.54
N GLU A 255 26.60 4.79 7.26
CA GLU A 255 26.75 5.87 6.28
C GLU A 255 25.92 7.10 6.68
N TYR A 256 24.65 6.89 7.05
CA TYR A 256 23.76 7.99 7.46
C TYR A 256 24.28 8.71 8.71
N LYS A 257 24.75 7.99 9.74
CA LYS A 257 25.31 8.57 10.95
C LYS A 257 26.61 9.34 10.68
N ALA A 258 27.47 8.81 9.81
CA ALA A 258 28.70 9.49 9.40
C ALA A 258 28.40 10.80 8.66
N GLY A 259 27.41 10.82 7.77
CA GLY A 259 26.98 12.02 7.05
C GLY A 259 26.32 13.07 7.97
N ALA A 260 25.51 12.63 8.93
CA ALA A 260 24.85 13.52 9.90
C ALA A 260 25.87 14.17 10.88
N GLY A 261 26.96 13.47 11.22
CA GLY A 261 28.03 14.02 12.06
C GLY A 261 28.96 15.01 11.36
N ALA A 262 28.95 15.05 10.04
CA ALA A 262 29.77 15.98 9.24
C ALA A 262 29.10 17.36 9.03
N THR A 263 27.81 17.50 9.37
CA THR A 263 27.00 18.73 9.22
C THR A 263 26.64 19.40 10.55
N ALA A 264 27.14 18.90 11.66
CA ALA A 264 27.03 19.47 13.02
C ALA A 264 28.37 20.07 13.44
#